data_5fe5ee11f0092101fd64686a6677be25
#
_entry.id   5fe5ee11f0092101fd64686a6677be25
#
_cell.length_a   1.000
_cell.length_b   1.000
_cell.length_c   1.000
_cell.angle_alpha   90.00
_cell.angle_beta   90.00
_cell.angle_gamma   90.00
#
_symmetry.space_group_name_H-M   'P 1'
#
loop_
_entity.id
_entity.type
_entity.pdbx_description
1 polymer ?
#
loop_
_entity_poly.entity_id
_entity_poly.type
_entity_poly.pdbx_seq_one_letter_code
_entity_poly.pdbx_strand_id
1 'polypeptide(L)'
;MRKIVVLGSANTDMVITGKRIPRPGETVSGGRFLLNPGGKGANQAVAVARLAAKRGTCAFVGKVGDDLFGRETAKGMRKEGIDAKLVVDRREPSGTALILVDAKGQNVISVALGANGTLSPKDLKPYRKDIEGAAALLLQLETPLETVVAAARWAAAKGVPVVLNPAPAAKLPRELYRALAWITPNETEAELLTGVKVTDAASAGRAADVLRRRGVRHVVITMGAKGVYCGDCRRIFPAKKVKAVDCVAAGDTFNGAFVVALAEGKSCADAIAFAQRASAISVTRPGAQASVPFRREIRA
;
A
#
# COMPACT_ATOMS: atom_id res chain seq x y z
N MET A 1 18.33 -4.54 14.58
CA MET A 1 18.06 -4.53 13.12
C MET A 1 17.22 -3.29 12.83
N ARG A 2 17.54 -2.53 11.77
CA ARG A 2 16.72 -1.37 11.37
C ARG A 2 15.34 -1.83 10.93
N LYS A 3 14.28 -1.11 11.33
CA LYS A 3 12.90 -1.42 10.96
C LYS A 3 12.58 -0.89 9.57
N ILE A 4 11.65 -1.55 8.89
CA ILE A 4 10.94 -0.97 7.75
C ILE A 4 9.83 -0.10 8.35
N VAL A 5 9.83 1.19 8.01
CA VAL A 5 8.78 2.11 8.44
C VAL A 5 7.74 2.21 7.31
N VAL A 6 6.48 1.94 7.64
CA VAL A 6 5.34 2.20 6.75
C VAL A 6 4.61 3.40 7.32
N LEU A 7 4.48 4.48 6.53
CA LEU A 7 3.69 5.64 6.88
C LEU A 7 2.51 5.73 5.94
N GLY A 8 1.30 5.77 6.48
CA GLY A 8 0.09 5.79 5.66
C GLY A 8 -1.20 5.68 6.47
N SER A 9 -2.25 5.36 5.76
CA SER A 9 -3.63 5.25 6.26
C SER A 9 -3.88 3.94 7.01
N ALA A 10 -4.86 4.01 7.91
CA ALA A 10 -5.53 2.86 8.49
C ALA A 10 -7.04 3.11 8.45
N ASN A 11 -7.80 2.20 7.86
CA ASN A 11 -9.26 2.30 7.71
C ASN A 11 -9.95 1.10 8.35
N THR A 12 -11.23 1.29 8.65
CA THR A 12 -12.18 0.19 8.84
C THR A 12 -13.05 0.09 7.61
N ASP A 13 -13.01 -1.05 6.93
CA ASP A 13 -13.82 -1.31 5.75
C ASP A 13 -15.13 -1.95 6.18
N MET A 14 -16.25 -1.24 5.95
CA MET A 14 -17.62 -1.67 6.19
C MET A 14 -18.19 -2.21 4.90
N VAL A 15 -18.24 -3.54 4.77
CA VAL A 15 -18.64 -4.21 3.54
C VAL A 15 -20.05 -4.76 3.69
N ILE A 16 -20.94 -4.43 2.76
CA ILE A 16 -22.24 -5.10 2.60
C ILE A 16 -22.25 -5.82 1.27
N THR A 17 -22.39 -7.15 1.32
CA THR A 17 -22.60 -7.97 0.13
C THR A 17 -24.08 -8.29 -0.01
N GLY A 18 -24.67 -8.02 -1.18
CA GLY A 18 -26.09 -8.22 -1.44
C GLY A 18 -26.37 -8.70 -2.86
N LYS A 19 -27.65 -8.89 -3.20
CA LYS A 19 -28.06 -9.31 -4.55
C LYS A 19 -27.70 -8.26 -5.60
N ARG A 20 -27.82 -6.98 -5.26
CA ARG A 20 -27.50 -5.84 -6.11
C ARG A 20 -27.18 -4.59 -5.30
N ILE A 21 -26.51 -3.65 -5.90
CA ILE A 21 -26.27 -2.32 -5.35
C ILE A 21 -27.58 -1.49 -5.46
N PRO A 22 -28.01 -0.76 -4.40
CA PRO A 22 -29.20 0.10 -4.46
C PRO A 22 -28.97 1.28 -5.41
N ARG A 23 -30.05 1.73 -6.07
CA ARG A 23 -30.07 2.98 -6.84
C ARG A 23 -30.32 4.17 -5.88
N PRO A 24 -30.03 5.40 -6.30
CA PRO A 24 -30.39 6.58 -5.51
C PRO A 24 -31.88 6.56 -5.10
N GLY A 25 -32.13 6.79 -3.80
CA GLY A 25 -33.49 6.76 -3.22
C GLY A 25 -34.05 5.36 -2.92
N GLU A 26 -33.27 4.28 -3.14
CA GLU A 26 -33.73 2.92 -2.95
C GLU A 26 -33.15 2.28 -1.67
N THR A 27 -33.98 1.50 -0.98
CA THR A 27 -33.56 0.64 0.13
C THR A 27 -33.54 -0.82 -0.31
N VAL A 28 -32.38 -1.48 -0.16
CA VAL A 28 -32.24 -2.92 -0.42
C VAL A 28 -31.86 -3.60 0.88
N SER A 29 -32.66 -4.60 1.29
CA SER A 29 -32.44 -5.39 2.51
C SER A 29 -31.93 -6.81 2.20
N GLY A 30 -31.47 -7.54 3.23
CA GLY A 30 -31.03 -8.94 3.14
C GLY A 30 -29.55 -9.12 2.74
N GLY A 31 -28.74 -8.08 2.85
CA GLY A 31 -27.29 -8.18 2.66
C GLY A 31 -26.57 -8.77 3.87
N ARG A 32 -25.34 -9.27 3.64
CA ARG A 32 -24.40 -9.69 4.69
C ARG A 32 -23.44 -8.56 5.00
N PHE A 33 -23.33 -8.21 6.28
CA PHE A 33 -22.39 -7.20 6.77
C PHE A 33 -21.08 -7.83 7.24
N LEU A 34 -19.95 -7.21 6.91
CA LEU A 34 -18.61 -7.57 7.36
C LEU A 34 -17.84 -6.30 7.74
N LEU A 35 -17.08 -6.37 8.82
CA LEU A 35 -16.09 -5.38 9.19
C LEU A 35 -14.69 -5.96 8.95
N ASN A 36 -13.90 -5.28 8.15
CA ASN A 36 -12.53 -5.67 7.86
C ASN A 36 -11.55 -4.52 8.18
N PRO A 37 -10.37 -4.83 8.72
CA PRO A 37 -9.31 -3.84 8.77
C PRO A 37 -8.80 -3.56 7.36
N GLY A 38 -8.64 -2.28 7.03
CA GLY A 38 -8.25 -1.77 5.71
C GLY A 38 -7.30 -0.59 5.78
N GLY A 39 -7.24 0.16 4.68
CA GLY A 39 -6.30 1.25 4.46
C GLY A 39 -4.97 0.74 3.91
N LYS A 40 -4.48 1.41 2.84
CA LYS A 40 -3.27 0.95 2.12
C LYS A 40 -2.05 0.90 3.03
N GLY A 41 -1.87 1.89 3.90
CA GLY A 41 -0.77 1.90 4.85
C GLY A 41 -0.80 0.70 5.79
N ALA A 42 -1.95 0.43 6.42
CA ALA A 42 -2.13 -0.69 7.33
C ALA A 42 -1.97 -2.04 6.61
N ASN A 43 -2.55 -2.18 5.40
CA ASN A 43 -2.41 -3.40 4.60
C ASN A 43 -0.94 -3.69 4.26
N GLN A 44 -0.18 -2.67 3.83
CA GLN A 44 1.24 -2.79 3.52
C GLN A 44 2.07 -3.07 4.78
N ALA A 45 1.71 -2.50 5.93
CA ALA A 45 2.38 -2.79 7.20
C ALA A 45 2.17 -4.25 7.64
N VAL A 46 0.97 -4.79 7.48
CA VAL A 46 0.68 -6.21 7.72
C VAL A 46 1.49 -7.10 6.77
N ALA A 47 1.57 -6.72 5.48
CA ALA A 47 2.37 -7.46 4.51
C ALA A 47 3.87 -7.46 4.90
N VAL A 48 4.42 -6.31 5.30
CA VAL A 48 5.80 -6.22 5.82
C VAL A 48 5.98 -7.13 7.04
N ALA A 49 5.06 -7.07 8.02
CA ALA A 49 5.19 -7.82 9.26
C ALA A 49 5.14 -9.35 9.07
N ARG A 50 4.24 -9.83 8.19
CA ARG A 50 4.07 -11.27 7.92
C ARG A 50 5.15 -11.85 7.01
N LEU A 51 5.73 -11.03 6.13
CA LEU A 51 6.67 -11.47 5.10
C LEU A 51 8.14 -11.26 5.48
N ALA A 52 8.44 -10.42 6.47
CA ALA A 52 9.79 -10.25 6.98
C ALA A 52 10.32 -11.54 7.62
N ALA A 53 11.65 -11.77 7.52
CA ALA A 53 12.30 -12.93 8.11
C ALA A 53 12.23 -12.96 9.64
N LYS A 54 12.18 -11.76 10.26
CA LYS A 54 12.11 -11.62 11.72
C LYS A 54 10.88 -10.81 12.12
N ARG A 55 10.20 -11.28 13.18
CA ARG A 55 9.09 -10.54 13.80
C ARG A 55 9.60 -9.20 14.36
N GLY A 56 8.74 -8.17 14.37
CA GLY A 56 9.09 -6.84 14.89
C GLY A 56 9.93 -5.99 13.92
N THR A 57 10.07 -6.41 12.67
CA THR A 57 10.77 -5.66 11.61
C THR A 57 9.96 -4.46 11.11
N CYS A 58 8.63 -4.45 11.30
CA CYS A 58 7.73 -3.39 10.83
C CYS A 58 7.45 -2.36 11.94
N ALA A 59 7.57 -1.08 11.60
CA ALA A 59 6.95 0.01 12.34
C ALA A 59 5.92 0.69 11.44
N PHE A 60 4.76 1.03 11.99
CA PHE A 60 3.70 1.75 11.29
C PHE A 60 3.51 3.14 11.91
N VAL A 61 3.49 4.17 11.09
CA VAL A 61 3.19 5.55 11.49
C VAL A 61 1.90 5.98 10.78
N GLY A 62 0.89 6.36 11.55
CA GLY A 62 -0.41 6.75 11.02
C GLY A 62 -1.24 7.50 12.05
N LYS A 63 -2.46 7.89 11.66
CA LYS A 63 -3.35 8.64 12.54
C LYS A 63 -4.73 7.99 12.56
N VAL A 64 -5.31 7.87 13.76
CA VAL A 64 -6.62 7.27 14.01
C VAL A 64 -7.45 8.17 14.91
N GLY A 65 -8.75 8.01 14.91
CA GLY A 65 -9.64 8.70 15.85
C GLY A 65 -9.56 8.11 17.26
N ASP A 66 -10.04 8.89 18.25
CA ASP A 66 -10.26 8.40 19.62
C ASP A 66 -11.59 7.65 19.70
N ASP A 67 -11.70 6.57 18.91
CA ASP A 67 -12.93 5.80 18.76
C ASP A 67 -12.66 4.28 18.83
N LEU A 68 -13.73 3.49 18.66
CA LEU A 68 -13.64 2.03 18.63
C LEU A 68 -12.71 1.54 17.53
N PHE A 69 -12.78 2.12 16.32
CA PHE A 69 -11.99 1.69 15.17
C PHE A 69 -10.51 1.97 15.35
N GLY A 70 -10.15 3.12 15.96
CA GLY A 70 -8.77 3.44 16.31
C GLY A 70 -8.20 2.45 17.33
N ARG A 71 -8.97 2.07 18.34
CA ARG A 71 -8.57 1.07 19.34
C ARG A 71 -8.40 -0.33 18.73
N GLU A 72 -9.32 -0.77 17.86
CA GLU A 72 -9.21 -2.07 17.17
C GLU A 72 -8.04 -2.08 16.19
N THR A 73 -7.76 -0.98 15.49
CA THR A 73 -6.55 -0.83 14.66
C THR A 73 -5.28 -1.03 15.49
N ALA A 74 -5.16 -0.35 16.63
CA ALA A 74 -4.00 -0.49 17.51
C ALA A 74 -3.83 -1.92 18.03
N LYS A 75 -4.94 -2.58 18.38
CA LYS A 75 -4.95 -3.98 18.83
C LYS A 75 -4.55 -4.95 17.72
N GLY A 76 -5.10 -4.77 16.50
CA GLY A 76 -4.77 -5.57 15.32
C GLY A 76 -3.29 -5.48 14.97
N MET A 77 -2.73 -4.28 14.93
CA MET A 77 -1.31 -4.07 14.64
C MET A 77 -0.40 -4.74 15.67
N ARG A 78 -0.74 -4.66 16.97
CA ARG A 78 0.01 -5.36 18.03
C ARG A 78 -0.02 -6.88 17.84
N LYS A 79 -1.18 -7.44 17.47
CA LYS A 79 -1.33 -8.88 17.19
C LYS A 79 -0.41 -9.33 16.04
N GLU A 80 -0.27 -8.51 15.01
CA GLU A 80 0.66 -8.77 13.88
C GLU A 80 2.14 -8.53 14.25
N GLY A 81 2.43 -8.00 15.44
CA GLY A 81 3.79 -7.69 15.88
C GLY A 81 4.36 -6.41 15.23
N ILE A 82 3.49 -5.51 14.81
CA ILE A 82 3.84 -4.21 14.25
C ILE A 82 4.05 -3.22 15.39
N ASP A 83 5.16 -2.46 15.37
CA ASP A 83 5.40 -1.33 16.26
C ASP A 83 4.55 -0.14 15.79
N ALA A 84 3.33 -0.05 16.30
CA ALA A 84 2.36 0.95 15.88
C ALA A 84 2.60 2.29 16.58
N LYS A 85 2.99 3.29 15.81
CA LYS A 85 3.17 4.70 16.18
C LYS A 85 1.92 5.49 15.76
N LEU A 86 0.84 5.32 16.50
CA LEU A 86 -0.45 5.92 16.16
C LEU A 86 -0.61 7.29 16.85
N VAL A 87 -0.84 8.31 16.04
CA VAL A 87 -1.32 9.61 16.48
C VAL A 87 -2.84 9.50 16.69
N VAL A 88 -3.33 9.94 17.83
CA VAL A 88 -4.78 9.91 18.11
C VAL A 88 -5.37 11.29 17.88
N ASP A 89 -6.32 11.39 16.96
CA ASP A 89 -7.11 12.59 16.73
C ASP A 89 -8.38 12.54 17.61
N ARG A 90 -8.64 13.62 18.36
CA ARG A 90 -9.83 13.73 19.22
C ARG A 90 -11.00 14.45 18.55
N ARG A 91 -10.79 14.99 17.35
CA ARG A 91 -11.79 15.77 16.61
C ARG A 91 -12.32 15.01 15.39
N GLU A 92 -11.45 14.23 14.74
CA GLU A 92 -11.79 13.45 13.55
C GLU A 92 -11.93 11.98 13.91
N PRO A 93 -12.95 11.29 13.40
CA PRO A 93 -13.09 9.84 13.56
C PRO A 93 -12.00 9.10 12.79
N SER A 94 -11.80 7.83 13.11
CA SER A 94 -10.95 6.94 12.31
C SER A 94 -11.44 6.84 10.86
N GLY A 95 -10.52 6.66 9.91
CA GLY A 95 -10.87 6.48 8.52
C GLY A 95 -11.76 5.26 8.29
N THR A 96 -12.77 5.40 7.44
CA THR A 96 -13.71 4.32 7.08
C THR A 96 -13.92 4.25 5.58
N ALA A 97 -14.14 3.04 5.06
CA ALA A 97 -14.62 2.81 3.72
C ALA A 97 -15.97 2.09 3.77
N LEU A 98 -16.98 2.64 3.09
CA LEU A 98 -18.26 1.98 2.87
C LEU A 98 -18.21 1.29 1.52
N ILE A 99 -18.36 -0.04 1.52
CA ILE A 99 -18.21 -0.88 0.34
C ILE A 99 -19.48 -1.69 0.13
N LEU A 100 -20.15 -1.45 -0.99
CA LEU A 100 -21.30 -2.25 -1.42
C LEU A 100 -20.82 -3.18 -2.53
N VAL A 101 -21.14 -4.48 -2.40
CA VAL A 101 -20.76 -5.51 -3.38
C VAL A 101 -22.01 -6.27 -3.81
N ASP A 102 -22.23 -6.40 -5.11
CA ASP A 102 -23.33 -7.18 -5.67
C ASP A 102 -22.98 -8.66 -5.87
N ALA A 103 -23.98 -9.46 -6.26
CA ALA A 103 -23.82 -10.90 -6.53
C ALA A 103 -22.86 -11.21 -7.70
N LYS A 104 -22.53 -10.22 -8.54
CA LYS A 104 -21.57 -10.34 -9.65
C LYS A 104 -20.15 -9.90 -9.26
N GLY A 105 -19.96 -9.45 -7.99
CA GLY A 105 -18.69 -8.94 -7.51
C GLY A 105 -18.39 -7.49 -7.92
N GLN A 106 -19.37 -6.79 -8.51
CA GLN A 106 -19.24 -5.36 -8.77
C GLN A 106 -19.31 -4.59 -7.46
N ASN A 107 -18.52 -3.54 -7.29
CA ASN A 107 -18.51 -2.76 -6.07
C ASN A 107 -18.68 -1.26 -6.31
N VAL A 108 -19.17 -0.60 -5.27
CA VAL A 108 -19.17 0.86 -5.12
C VAL A 108 -18.53 1.16 -3.77
N ILE A 109 -17.55 2.06 -3.78
CA ILE A 109 -16.75 2.38 -2.61
C ILE A 109 -16.82 3.89 -2.34
N SER A 110 -17.13 4.25 -1.10
CA SER A 110 -17.03 5.62 -0.60
C SER A 110 -16.08 5.63 0.60
N VAL A 111 -15.09 6.53 0.58
CA VAL A 111 -14.07 6.61 1.64
C VAL A 111 -14.19 7.94 2.37
N ALA A 112 -14.34 7.86 3.70
CA ALA A 112 -14.14 8.97 4.60
C ALA A 112 -12.73 8.87 5.19
N LEU A 113 -11.85 9.80 4.84
CA LEU A 113 -10.46 9.76 5.31
C LEU A 113 -10.34 9.91 6.83
N GLY A 114 -11.25 10.70 7.44
CA GLY A 114 -11.21 10.96 8.88
C GLY A 114 -9.82 11.42 9.33
N ALA A 115 -9.33 10.85 10.42
CA ALA A 115 -8.02 11.16 10.99
C ALA A 115 -6.85 10.94 10.00
N ASN A 116 -6.94 10.01 9.04
CA ASN A 116 -5.91 9.88 8.00
C ASN A 116 -5.70 11.18 7.23
N GLY A 117 -6.80 11.89 6.92
CA GLY A 117 -6.79 13.15 6.18
C GLY A 117 -6.21 14.34 6.95
N THR A 118 -6.04 14.20 8.26
CA THR A 118 -5.48 15.25 9.14
C THR A 118 -4.06 14.96 9.63
N LEU A 119 -3.44 13.86 9.18
CA LEU A 119 -2.06 13.53 9.55
C LEU A 119 -1.12 14.60 8.95
N SER A 120 -0.46 15.36 9.80
CA SER A 120 0.38 16.50 9.42
C SER A 120 1.88 16.23 9.63
N PRO A 121 2.78 17.00 8.99
CA PRO A 121 4.21 16.91 9.26
C PRO A 121 4.57 17.19 10.74
N LYS A 122 3.72 17.96 11.44
CA LYS A 122 3.89 18.22 12.87
C LYS A 122 3.67 16.95 13.70
N ASP A 123 2.70 16.14 13.33
CA ASP A 123 2.39 14.87 13.98
C ASP A 123 3.51 13.83 13.82
N LEU A 124 4.33 13.97 12.77
CA LEU A 124 5.46 13.07 12.52
C LEU A 124 6.71 13.40 13.33
N LYS A 125 6.82 14.61 13.91
CA LYS A 125 8.05 15.04 14.62
C LYS A 125 8.53 14.06 15.69
N PRO A 126 7.66 13.46 16.53
CA PRO A 126 8.09 12.46 17.52
C PRO A 126 8.71 11.20 16.91
N TYR A 127 8.32 10.86 15.68
CA TYR A 127 8.75 9.63 14.97
C TYR A 127 9.82 9.88 13.92
N ARG A 128 10.35 11.12 13.86
CA ARG A 128 11.34 11.50 12.86
C ARG A 128 12.59 10.62 12.92
N LYS A 129 13.08 10.31 14.12
CA LYS A 129 14.25 9.43 14.30
C LYS A 129 14.00 8.01 13.78
N ASP A 130 12.79 7.47 13.94
CA ASP A 130 12.41 6.17 13.39
C ASP A 130 12.44 6.20 11.86
N ILE A 131 11.92 7.27 11.24
CA ILE A 131 11.91 7.47 9.78
C ILE A 131 13.35 7.63 9.25
N GLU A 132 14.16 8.47 9.89
CA GLU A 132 15.55 8.75 9.48
C GLU A 132 16.50 7.58 9.74
N GLY A 133 16.15 6.65 10.63
CA GLY A 133 16.93 5.45 10.96
C GLY A 133 16.40 4.17 10.33
N ALA A 134 15.36 4.23 9.50
CA ALA A 134 14.72 3.06 8.92
C ALA A 134 15.64 2.28 7.96
N ALA A 135 15.35 1.00 7.76
CA ALA A 135 15.94 0.20 6.66
C ALA A 135 15.36 0.61 5.30
N ALA A 136 14.06 0.97 5.28
CA ALA A 136 13.34 1.55 4.16
C ALA A 136 12.11 2.29 4.68
N LEU A 137 11.63 3.30 3.94
CA LEU A 137 10.37 4.00 4.17
C LEU A 137 9.40 3.65 3.05
N LEU A 138 8.23 3.09 3.39
CA LEU A 138 7.16 2.75 2.45
C LEU A 138 5.98 3.70 2.62
N LEU A 139 5.55 4.33 1.53
CA LEU A 139 4.56 5.40 1.48
C LEU A 139 3.44 5.09 0.48
N GLN A 140 2.24 5.63 0.72
CA GLN A 140 1.10 5.65 -0.21
C GLN A 140 0.50 7.07 -0.22
N LEU A 141 -0.66 7.27 -0.86
CA LEU A 141 -1.26 8.60 -1.04
C LEU A 141 -2.67 8.73 -0.40
N GLU A 142 -2.98 7.93 0.62
CA GLU A 142 -4.22 8.05 1.41
C GLU A 142 -4.07 8.95 2.66
N THR A 143 -2.96 9.68 2.75
CA THR A 143 -2.68 10.70 3.76
C THR A 143 -2.26 12.00 3.06
N PRO A 144 -2.29 13.16 3.74
CA PRO A 144 -1.96 14.43 3.09
C PRO A 144 -0.60 14.41 2.40
N LEU A 145 -0.57 14.88 1.15
CA LEU A 145 0.62 14.85 0.30
C LEU A 145 1.81 15.60 0.93
N GLU A 146 1.56 16.69 1.64
CA GLU A 146 2.58 17.44 2.35
C GLU A 146 3.31 16.59 3.41
N THR A 147 2.56 15.69 4.07
CA THR A 147 3.09 14.78 5.09
C THR A 147 3.93 13.68 4.45
N VAL A 148 3.47 13.15 3.33
CA VAL A 148 4.23 12.18 2.51
C VAL A 148 5.55 12.80 2.03
N VAL A 149 5.50 14.05 1.52
CA VAL A 149 6.68 14.79 1.07
C VAL A 149 7.66 15.03 2.21
N ALA A 150 7.17 15.47 3.38
CA ALA A 150 8.03 15.73 4.54
C ALA A 150 8.76 14.46 5.00
N ALA A 151 8.04 13.34 5.13
CA ALA A 151 8.62 12.05 5.52
C ALA A 151 9.65 11.55 4.48
N ALA A 152 9.32 11.63 3.19
CA ALA A 152 10.21 11.24 2.11
C ALA A 152 11.52 12.06 2.13
N ARG A 153 11.42 13.37 2.34
CA ARG A 153 12.60 14.25 2.44
C ARG A 153 13.48 13.91 3.65
N TRP A 154 12.89 13.67 4.83
CA TRP A 154 13.66 13.30 6.02
C TRP A 154 14.41 11.99 5.82
N ALA A 155 13.73 10.97 5.29
CA ALA A 155 14.32 9.66 4.99
C ALA A 155 15.46 9.78 3.95
N ALA A 156 15.18 10.43 2.82
CA ALA A 156 16.16 10.59 1.73
C ALA A 156 17.41 11.37 2.16
N ALA A 157 17.26 12.40 2.99
CA ALA A 157 18.38 13.19 3.53
C ALA A 157 19.32 12.36 4.41
N LYS A 158 18.88 11.21 4.92
CA LYS A 158 19.69 10.25 5.71
C LYS A 158 20.06 8.99 4.93
N GLY A 159 19.85 8.99 3.61
CA GLY A 159 20.15 7.84 2.75
C GLY A 159 19.22 6.65 2.92
N VAL A 160 18.08 6.82 3.62
CA VAL A 160 17.04 5.78 3.73
C VAL A 160 16.33 5.65 2.40
N PRO A 161 16.25 4.44 1.80
CA PRO A 161 15.51 4.22 0.56
C PRO A 161 14.01 4.45 0.78
N VAL A 162 13.45 5.38 -0.03
CA VAL A 162 12.02 5.70 -0.01
C VAL A 162 11.33 4.97 -1.15
N VAL A 163 10.29 4.23 -0.84
CA VAL A 163 9.43 3.50 -1.78
C VAL A 163 8.05 4.13 -1.73
N LEU A 164 7.54 4.57 -2.88
CA LEU A 164 6.19 5.10 -3.00
C LEU A 164 5.34 4.17 -3.86
N ASN A 165 4.25 3.66 -3.29
CA ASN A 165 3.11 3.17 -4.03
C ASN A 165 2.17 4.35 -4.29
N PRO A 166 2.09 4.90 -5.51
CA PRO A 166 1.36 6.14 -5.78
C PRO A 166 -0.16 5.92 -5.90
N ALA A 167 -0.74 5.27 -4.90
CA ALA A 167 -2.15 4.90 -4.82
C ALA A 167 -2.84 5.58 -3.61
N PRO A 168 -4.03 6.17 -3.80
CA PRO A 168 -4.69 6.47 -5.09
C PRO A 168 -3.88 7.47 -5.92
N ALA A 169 -4.01 7.38 -7.24
CA ALA A 169 -3.26 8.21 -8.16
C ALA A 169 -3.50 9.72 -7.95
N ALA A 170 -2.43 10.49 -7.83
CA ALA A 170 -2.45 11.94 -7.65
C ALA A 170 -1.26 12.60 -8.37
N LYS A 171 -1.38 13.90 -8.67
CA LYS A 171 -0.24 14.68 -9.16
C LYS A 171 0.80 14.83 -8.06
N LEU A 172 2.06 14.52 -8.36
CA LEU A 172 3.14 14.58 -7.39
C LEU A 172 4.04 15.81 -7.64
N PRO A 173 4.50 16.49 -6.57
CA PRO A 173 5.44 17.60 -6.70
C PRO A 173 6.85 17.08 -7.06
N ARG A 174 7.61 17.92 -7.76
CA ARG A 174 8.97 17.56 -8.26
C ARG A 174 9.91 17.11 -7.14
N GLU A 175 9.79 17.71 -5.98
CA GLU A 175 10.62 17.37 -4.82
C GLU A 175 10.37 15.94 -4.31
N LEU A 176 9.12 15.43 -4.40
CA LEU A 176 8.81 14.06 -4.02
C LEU A 176 9.50 13.08 -4.98
N TYR A 177 9.38 13.26 -6.30
CA TYR A 177 10.06 12.39 -7.28
C TYR A 177 11.56 12.23 -6.99
N ARG A 178 12.24 13.34 -6.64
CA ARG A 178 13.68 13.35 -6.34
C ARG A 178 14.06 12.64 -5.04
N ALA A 179 13.11 12.54 -4.10
CA ALA A 179 13.32 11.83 -2.84
C ALA A 179 13.13 10.31 -2.98
N LEU A 180 12.48 9.84 -4.07
CA LEU A 180 12.15 8.44 -4.24
C LEU A 180 13.36 7.61 -4.70
N ALA A 181 13.63 6.53 -3.98
CA ALA A 181 14.45 5.43 -4.50
C ALA A 181 13.63 4.58 -5.47
N TRP A 182 12.38 4.27 -5.11
CA TRP A 182 11.49 3.42 -5.88
C TRP A 182 10.11 4.02 -6.00
N ILE A 183 9.46 3.83 -7.16
CA ILE A 183 8.03 4.07 -7.36
C ILE A 183 7.39 2.83 -7.99
N THR A 184 6.20 2.44 -7.50
CA THR A 184 5.53 1.19 -7.87
C THR A 184 4.09 1.43 -8.33
N PRO A 185 3.85 2.22 -9.40
CA PRO A 185 2.52 2.43 -9.94
C PRO A 185 1.96 1.16 -10.60
N ASN A 186 0.63 1.06 -10.67
CA ASN A 186 -0.05 0.20 -11.62
C ASN A 186 -0.17 0.88 -13.01
N GLU A 187 -0.82 0.24 -13.97
CA GLU A 187 -1.00 0.75 -15.34
C GLU A 187 -1.71 2.12 -15.36
N THR A 188 -2.81 2.25 -14.61
CA THR A 188 -3.62 3.49 -14.52
C THR A 188 -2.86 4.61 -13.79
N GLU A 189 -2.20 4.29 -12.69
CA GLU A 189 -1.38 5.23 -11.93
C GLU A 189 -0.19 5.71 -12.76
N ALA A 190 0.46 4.80 -13.51
CA ALA A 190 1.54 5.15 -14.42
C ALA A 190 1.05 6.09 -15.54
N GLU A 191 -0.11 5.82 -16.13
CA GLU A 191 -0.73 6.67 -17.14
C GLU A 191 -1.01 8.08 -16.59
N LEU A 192 -1.65 8.18 -15.43
CA LEU A 192 -1.94 9.46 -14.79
C LEU A 192 -0.65 10.25 -14.47
N LEU A 193 0.37 9.55 -13.96
CA LEU A 193 1.63 10.18 -13.60
C LEU A 193 2.48 10.56 -14.81
N THR A 194 2.35 9.93 -15.98
CA THR A 194 3.29 10.11 -17.10
C THR A 194 2.64 10.61 -18.39
N GLY A 195 1.32 10.45 -18.52
CA GLY A 195 0.58 10.65 -19.78
C GLY A 195 0.77 9.49 -20.78
N VAL A 196 1.44 8.41 -20.38
CA VAL A 196 1.69 7.23 -21.23
C VAL A 196 0.76 6.10 -20.84
N LYS A 197 -0.16 5.71 -21.72
CA LYS A 197 -1.01 4.54 -21.53
C LYS A 197 -0.15 3.27 -21.56
N VAL A 198 -0.17 2.50 -20.47
CA VAL A 198 0.64 1.30 -20.29
C VAL A 198 -0.18 0.07 -20.67
N THR A 199 0.26 -0.64 -21.74
CA THR A 199 -0.41 -1.84 -22.25
C THR A 199 0.54 -3.03 -22.42
N ASP A 200 1.83 -2.76 -22.61
CA ASP A 200 2.88 -3.71 -22.92
C ASP A 200 4.25 -3.27 -22.37
N ALA A 201 5.30 -4.05 -22.64
CA ALA A 201 6.65 -3.74 -22.18
C ALA A 201 7.21 -2.43 -22.76
N ALA A 202 6.90 -2.12 -24.01
CA ALA A 202 7.40 -0.92 -24.68
C ALA A 202 6.79 0.34 -24.08
N SER A 203 5.47 0.37 -23.88
CA SER A 203 4.77 1.49 -23.22
C SER A 203 5.14 1.62 -21.74
N ALA A 204 5.30 0.50 -21.03
CA ALA A 204 5.80 0.51 -19.65
C ALA A 204 7.22 1.10 -19.58
N GLY A 205 8.08 0.77 -20.55
CA GLY A 205 9.41 1.36 -20.67
C GLY A 205 9.37 2.87 -20.85
N ARG A 206 8.52 3.38 -21.75
CA ARG A 206 8.35 4.83 -21.94
C ARG A 206 7.84 5.52 -20.68
N ALA A 207 6.87 4.95 -19.99
CA ALA A 207 6.37 5.47 -18.72
C ALA A 207 7.48 5.51 -17.65
N ALA A 208 8.26 4.44 -17.53
CA ALA A 208 9.39 4.36 -16.61
C ALA A 208 10.45 5.43 -16.91
N ASP A 209 10.77 5.67 -18.18
CA ASP A 209 11.73 6.70 -18.60
C ASP A 209 11.23 8.12 -18.25
N VAL A 210 9.91 8.38 -18.36
CA VAL A 210 9.33 9.65 -17.89
C VAL A 210 9.53 9.84 -16.39
N LEU A 211 9.22 8.82 -15.58
CA LEU A 211 9.38 8.88 -14.12
C LEU A 211 10.84 9.08 -13.72
N ARG A 212 11.78 8.42 -14.40
CA ARG A 212 13.23 8.61 -14.18
C ARG A 212 13.68 10.03 -14.51
N ARG A 213 13.22 10.61 -15.62
CA ARG A 213 13.52 12.02 -15.95
C ARG A 213 12.97 13.00 -14.91
N ARG A 214 11.92 12.65 -14.17
CA ARG A 214 11.40 13.44 -13.04
C ARG A 214 12.22 13.30 -11.76
N GLY A 215 13.14 12.33 -11.69
CA GLY A 215 14.09 12.16 -10.59
C GLY A 215 13.97 10.87 -9.79
N VAL A 216 13.06 9.96 -10.14
CA VAL A 216 12.97 8.63 -9.49
C VAL A 216 14.14 7.76 -9.92
N ARG A 217 14.77 7.07 -8.98
CA ARG A 217 15.92 6.20 -9.32
C ARG A 217 15.49 4.90 -9.98
N HIS A 218 14.52 4.21 -9.42
CA HIS A 218 14.06 2.89 -9.88
C HIS A 218 12.55 2.87 -10.04
N VAL A 219 12.07 2.25 -11.11
CA VAL A 219 10.64 2.17 -11.44
C VAL A 219 10.23 0.71 -11.64
N VAL A 220 9.16 0.33 -10.95
CA VAL A 220 8.51 -0.98 -11.11
C VAL A 220 7.03 -0.72 -11.40
N ILE A 221 6.50 -1.23 -12.51
CA ILE A 221 5.09 -1.04 -12.88
C ILE A 221 4.35 -2.37 -12.77
N THR A 222 3.35 -2.43 -11.90
CA THR A 222 2.50 -3.62 -11.77
C THR A 222 1.46 -3.63 -12.89
N MET A 223 1.29 -4.77 -13.58
CA MET A 223 0.44 -4.92 -14.77
C MET A 223 -0.57 -6.07 -14.61
N GLY A 224 -1.07 -6.25 -13.39
CA GLY A 224 -2.06 -7.26 -13.07
C GLY A 224 -1.64 -8.66 -13.51
N ALA A 225 -2.51 -9.34 -14.27
CA ALA A 225 -2.26 -10.69 -14.78
C ALA A 225 -1.10 -10.77 -15.80
N LYS A 226 -0.65 -9.65 -16.38
CA LYS A 226 0.50 -9.60 -17.27
C LYS A 226 1.82 -9.70 -16.52
N GLY A 227 1.83 -9.36 -15.23
CA GLY A 227 3.01 -9.42 -14.39
C GLY A 227 3.52 -8.06 -13.93
N VAL A 228 4.83 -7.87 -13.91
CA VAL A 228 5.48 -6.67 -13.38
C VAL A 228 6.59 -6.22 -14.32
N TYR A 229 6.53 -4.99 -14.80
CA TYR A 229 7.62 -4.40 -15.56
C TYR A 229 8.69 -3.85 -14.60
N CYS A 230 9.94 -4.27 -14.83
CA CYS A 230 11.11 -3.76 -14.14
C CYS A 230 11.83 -2.74 -15.04
N GLY A 231 11.84 -1.48 -14.60
CA GLY A 231 12.52 -0.42 -15.35
C GLY A 231 14.04 -0.64 -15.47
N ASP A 232 14.68 -1.22 -14.45
CA ASP A 232 16.12 -1.49 -14.46
C ASP A 232 16.47 -2.66 -15.37
N CYS A 233 15.68 -3.71 -15.36
CA CYS A 233 15.85 -4.89 -16.22
C CYS A 233 15.27 -4.69 -17.63
N ARG A 234 14.49 -3.64 -17.85
CA ARG A 234 13.76 -3.30 -19.10
C ARG A 234 12.93 -4.46 -19.66
N ARG A 235 12.31 -5.24 -18.79
CA ARG A 235 11.47 -6.39 -19.16
C ARG A 235 10.31 -6.61 -18.20
N ILE A 236 9.31 -7.36 -18.66
CA ILE A 236 8.23 -7.86 -17.81
C ILE A 236 8.66 -9.19 -17.17
N PHE A 237 8.43 -9.30 -15.88
CA PHE A 237 8.42 -10.54 -15.13
C PHE A 237 6.98 -11.06 -15.13
N PRO A 238 6.68 -12.18 -15.79
CA PRO A 238 5.30 -12.65 -15.96
C PRO A 238 4.68 -13.02 -14.61
N ALA A 239 3.37 -12.78 -14.49
CA ALA A 239 2.64 -13.19 -13.30
C ALA A 239 2.49 -14.70 -13.22
N LYS A 240 2.47 -15.26 -12.01
CA LYS A 240 2.08 -16.64 -11.79
C LYS A 240 0.57 -16.77 -12.03
N LYS A 241 0.17 -17.69 -12.92
CA LYS A 241 -1.24 -17.99 -13.18
C LYS A 241 -1.89 -18.62 -11.95
N VAL A 242 -2.91 -18.00 -11.42
CA VAL A 242 -3.71 -18.49 -10.28
C VAL A 242 -5.19 -18.19 -10.53
N LYS A 243 -6.08 -18.95 -9.87
CA LYS A 243 -7.52 -18.63 -9.87
C LYS A 243 -7.76 -17.54 -8.82
N ALA A 244 -7.96 -16.31 -9.27
CA ALA A 244 -8.25 -15.21 -8.37
C ALA A 244 -9.66 -15.36 -7.75
N VAL A 245 -9.73 -15.12 -6.44
CA VAL A 245 -10.96 -15.05 -5.65
C VAL A 245 -11.29 -13.61 -5.31
N ASP A 246 -10.27 -12.85 -4.89
CA ASP A 246 -10.37 -11.44 -4.51
C ASP A 246 -9.05 -10.72 -4.81
N CYS A 247 -9.12 -9.57 -5.48
CA CYS A 247 -7.93 -8.77 -5.82
C CYS A 247 -7.67 -7.62 -4.83
N VAL A 248 -8.49 -7.48 -3.80
CA VAL A 248 -8.31 -6.45 -2.77
C VAL A 248 -6.95 -6.66 -2.07
N ALA A 249 -6.22 -5.56 -1.85
CA ALA A 249 -4.89 -5.53 -1.26
C ALA A 249 -3.79 -6.36 -1.97
N ALA A 250 -4.01 -6.83 -3.21
CA ALA A 250 -2.96 -7.51 -3.99
C ALA A 250 -1.74 -6.60 -4.22
N GLY A 251 -1.99 -5.33 -4.56
CA GLY A 251 -0.95 -4.30 -4.69
C GLY A 251 -0.27 -3.99 -3.36
N ASP A 252 -1.02 -3.97 -2.26
CA ASP A 252 -0.46 -3.73 -0.92
C ASP A 252 0.44 -4.89 -0.49
N THR A 253 0.00 -6.14 -0.74
CA THR A 253 0.80 -7.35 -0.50
C THR A 253 2.08 -7.32 -1.32
N PHE A 254 1.98 -6.94 -2.62
CA PHE A 254 3.14 -6.79 -3.49
C PHE A 254 4.12 -5.77 -2.92
N ASN A 255 3.67 -4.57 -2.56
CA ASN A 255 4.53 -3.49 -2.09
C ASN A 255 5.21 -3.85 -0.75
N GLY A 256 4.47 -4.42 0.20
CA GLY A 256 5.04 -4.88 1.47
C GLY A 256 6.11 -5.96 1.28
N ALA A 257 5.83 -6.96 0.42
CA ALA A 257 6.77 -8.03 0.07
C ALA A 257 8.02 -7.48 -0.64
N PHE A 258 7.82 -6.58 -1.60
CA PHE A 258 8.90 -5.96 -2.37
C PHE A 258 9.88 -5.20 -1.49
N VAL A 259 9.36 -4.36 -0.58
CA VAL A 259 10.20 -3.59 0.36
C VAL A 259 10.93 -4.50 1.34
N VAL A 260 10.29 -5.58 1.83
CA VAL A 260 10.94 -6.59 2.67
C VAL A 260 12.13 -7.20 1.93
N ALA A 261 11.94 -7.64 0.70
CA ALA A 261 12.99 -8.26 -0.10
C ALA A 261 14.17 -7.30 -0.37
N LEU A 262 13.88 -6.02 -0.69
CA LEU A 262 14.91 -4.99 -0.85
C LEU A 262 15.68 -4.73 0.45
N ALA A 263 14.99 -4.63 1.58
CA ALA A 263 15.61 -4.42 2.89
C ALA A 263 16.46 -5.63 3.35
N GLU A 264 16.18 -6.81 2.83
CA GLU A 264 16.98 -8.02 3.01
C GLU A 264 18.15 -8.13 2.02
N GLY A 265 18.38 -7.11 1.17
CA GLY A 265 19.51 -7.05 0.23
C GLY A 265 19.30 -7.87 -1.05
N LYS A 266 18.07 -8.27 -1.37
CA LYS A 266 17.78 -8.99 -2.62
C LYS A 266 17.92 -8.07 -3.83
N SER A 267 18.29 -8.64 -4.98
CA SER A 267 18.25 -7.94 -6.26
C SER A 267 16.82 -7.48 -6.60
N CYS A 268 16.68 -6.48 -7.49
CA CYS A 268 15.36 -6.04 -7.96
C CYS A 268 14.56 -7.22 -8.56
N ALA A 269 15.20 -8.08 -9.34
CA ALA A 269 14.56 -9.25 -9.94
C ALA A 269 14.04 -10.23 -8.89
N ASP A 270 14.85 -10.55 -7.87
CA ASP A 270 14.44 -11.44 -6.79
C ASP A 270 13.36 -10.83 -5.90
N ALA A 271 13.43 -9.50 -5.68
CA ALA A 271 12.40 -8.77 -4.94
C ALA A 271 11.06 -8.79 -5.67
N ILE A 272 11.04 -8.58 -6.99
CA ILE A 272 9.85 -8.71 -7.83
C ILE A 272 9.32 -10.15 -7.75
N ALA A 273 10.17 -11.16 -7.93
CA ALA A 273 9.75 -12.56 -7.89
C ALA A 273 9.15 -12.96 -6.53
N PHE A 274 9.73 -12.49 -5.42
CA PHE A 274 9.19 -12.68 -4.08
C PHE A 274 7.84 -11.99 -3.89
N ALA A 275 7.73 -10.73 -4.31
CA ALA A 275 6.51 -9.94 -4.21
C ALA A 275 5.37 -10.51 -5.07
N GLN A 276 5.66 -10.98 -6.29
CA GLN A 276 4.66 -11.64 -7.15
C GLN A 276 4.14 -12.95 -6.52
N ARG A 277 5.01 -13.76 -5.89
CA ARG A 277 4.56 -14.97 -5.19
C ARG A 277 3.63 -14.64 -4.03
N ALA A 278 3.96 -13.63 -3.23
CA ALA A 278 3.12 -13.19 -2.12
C ALA A 278 1.75 -12.69 -2.63
N SER A 279 1.75 -11.82 -3.62
CA SER A 279 0.54 -11.28 -4.23
C SER A 279 -0.30 -12.37 -4.92
N ALA A 280 0.33 -13.35 -5.59
CA ALA A 280 -0.38 -14.48 -6.18
C ALA A 280 -1.11 -15.35 -5.15
N ILE A 281 -0.57 -15.50 -3.95
CA ILE A 281 -1.26 -16.19 -2.85
C ILE A 281 -2.42 -15.31 -2.33
N SER A 282 -2.20 -14.00 -2.13
CA SER A 282 -3.23 -13.12 -1.59
C SER A 282 -4.48 -13.11 -2.47
N VAL A 283 -4.36 -13.04 -3.79
CA VAL A 283 -5.54 -13.01 -4.67
C VAL A 283 -6.34 -14.31 -4.69
N THR A 284 -5.85 -15.40 -4.12
CA THR A 284 -6.61 -16.66 -3.96
C THR A 284 -7.46 -16.70 -2.69
N ARG A 285 -7.47 -15.63 -1.88
CA ARG A 285 -8.12 -15.54 -0.57
C ARG A 285 -9.00 -14.30 -0.50
N PRO A 286 -10.13 -14.34 0.20
CA PRO A 286 -10.97 -13.16 0.38
C PRO A 286 -10.37 -12.18 1.40
N GLY A 287 -10.68 -10.90 1.20
CA GLY A 287 -10.38 -9.79 2.12
C GLY A 287 -8.99 -9.19 1.95
N ALA A 288 -8.78 -8.02 2.59
CA ALA A 288 -7.55 -7.24 2.48
C ALA A 288 -6.41 -7.86 3.34
N GLN A 289 -6.33 -7.49 4.61
CA GLN A 289 -5.27 -7.99 5.51
C GLN A 289 -5.36 -9.50 5.75
N ALA A 290 -6.58 -10.07 5.72
CA ALA A 290 -6.78 -11.51 5.91
C ALA A 290 -6.12 -12.34 4.80
N SER A 291 -6.07 -11.82 3.57
CA SER A 291 -5.52 -12.52 2.40
C SER A 291 -3.99 -12.57 2.39
N VAL A 292 -3.32 -11.64 3.08
CA VAL A 292 -1.85 -11.53 3.10
C VAL A 292 -1.21 -12.81 3.65
N PRO A 293 -0.34 -13.49 2.88
CA PRO A 293 0.31 -14.71 3.33
C PRO A 293 1.38 -14.46 4.39
N PHE A 294 1.70 -15.49 5.17
CA PHE A 294 2.90 -15.51 5.97
C PHE A 294 4.11 -15.96 5.14
N ARG A 295 5.32 -15.54 5.54
CA ARG A 295 6.56 -15.88 4.83
C ARG A 295 6.76 -17.37 4.58
N ARG A 296 6.39 -18.23 5.56
CA ARG A 296 6.48 -19.69 5.43
C ARG A 296 5.66 -20.29 4.29
N GLU A 297 4.68 -19.53 3.78
CA GLU A 297 3.82 -19.93 2.67
C GLU A 297 4.41 -19.56 1.31
N ILE A 298 5.44 -18.69 1.29
CA ILE A 298 6.15 -18.31 0.07
C ILE A 298 7.22 -19.38 -0.20
N ARG A 299 6.83 -20.40 -0.93
CA ARG A 299 7.79 -21.43 -1.38
C ARG A 299 8.69 -20.87 -2.48
N ALA A 300 9.91 -21.37 -2.54
CA ALA A 300 10.91 -20.99 -3.54
C ALA A 300 10.44 -21.28 -4.97
#